data_ae37236b4a0fd6f89e8062b18432af07
#
_entry.id   ae37236b4a0fd6f89e8062b18432af07
#
_cell.length_a   1.000
_cell.length_b   1.000
_cell.length_c   1.000
_cell.angle_alpha   90.00
_cell.angle_beta   90.00
_cell.angle_gamma   90.00
#
_symmetry.space_group_name_H-M   'P 1'
#
loop_
_entity.id
_entity.type
_entity.pdbx_description
1 polymer ?
#
loop_
_entity_poly.entity_id
_entity_poly.type
_entity_poly.pdbx_seq_one_letter_code
_entity_poly.pdbx_strand_id
1 'polypeptide(L)'
;MRVLFWMFIGFDRHATSEHLLSAIIERLCEAGHSVHIIQKDTGGDLPIIPEKLSRYDVTTDVIPYQAADKGNFIARYLAELKYINNCKKFIASNYDAVFIQSNNLAGFAVKAIRNKLPKAIVTFNVQDIFPYNVVFSGTIRKNSVMFCVLAGIQRYGYKHSDHVITISEDMKDTLVADETEVDKVEVIYNWSYQDEPYENVDLAPVAHVFKKDYFNVVYAGNIGVMQNVDIIIEAAKLMKDDNDVWFHIIGNGVYREKLELRASEYGIKNISFWPMQPPELAPVIYSAADVNVIPLIKDVYKTALPSKTATCLACQKPIIFAIGMDSKFGQKCMKEAGCSVVESDHPDELVEAIHKILNGEKDEKAGKFFRKYCGITENSGKSAEIITS
;
A
#
# COMPACT_ATOMS: atom_id res chain seq x y z
N MET A 1 -7.71 13.68 24.37
CA MET A 1 -8.24 12.29 24.39
C MET A 1 -7.11 11.32 24.57
N ARG A 2 -7.40 10.12 25.08
CA ARG A 2 -6.47 9.00 25.08
C ARG A 2 -6.84 8.04 23.96
N VAL A 3 -5.94 7.88 22.98
CA VAL A 3 -6.18 7.11 21.75
C VAL A 3 -5.41 5.80 21.79
N LEU A 4 -6.08 4.69 21.50
CA LEU A 4 -5.47 3.38 21.34
C LEU A 4 -5.21 3.09 19.86
N PHE A 5 -3.97 2.78 19.48
CA PHE A 5 -3.62 2.20 18.19
C PHE A 5 -3.46 0.69 18.33
N TRP A 6 -4.36 -0.06 17.71
CA TRP A 6 -4.22 -1.52 17.64
C TRP A 6 -3.66 -1.90 16.25
N MET A 7 -2.37 -2.21 16.23
CA MET A 7 -1.63 -2.52 15.02
C MET A 7 -1.47 -4.03 14.82
N PHE A 8 -1.43 -4.46 13.58
CA PHE A 8 -1.12 -5.84 13.19
C PHE A 8 0.30 -5.98 12.62
N ILE A 9 1.11 -4.97 12.80
CA ILE A 9 2.55 -4.91 12.50
C ILE A 9 3.31 -4.45 13.75
N GLY A 10 4.64 -4.51 13.73
CA GLY A 10 5.53 -3.85 14.68
C GLY A 10 6.32 -2.74 14.01
N PHE A 11 6.71 -1.73 14.76
CA PHE A 11 7.66 -0.70 14.32
C PHE A 11 9.12 -1.17 14.35
N ASP A 12 9.41 -2.31 14.95
CA ASP A 12 10.71 -2.97 15.02
C ASP A 12 11.23 -3.50 13.67
N ARG A 13 10.45 -3.35 12.60
CA ARG A 13 10.82 -3.69 11.22
C ARG A 13 10.43 -2.58 10.26
N HIS A 14 11.16 -2.46 9.14
CA HIS A 14 10.81 -1.56 8.02
C HIS A 14 9.48 -2.00 7.38
N ALA A 15 8.38 -1.67 8.01
CA ALA A 15 7.05 -1.91 7.45
C ALA A 15 6.71 -0.79 6.46
N THR A 16 6.18 -1.15 5.30
CA THR A 16 5.79 -0.19 4.26
C THR A 16 4.76 0.84 4.74
N SER A 17 4.05 0.55 5.81
CA SER A 17 3.04 1.43 6.44
C SER A 17 3.56 2.21 7.66
N GLU A 18 4.83 2.05 8.05
CA GLU A 18 5.39 2.73 9.23
C GLU A 18 5.25 4.25 9.11
N HIS A 19 5.66 4.83 7.97
CA HIS A 19 5.59 6.27 7.74
C HIS A 19 4.15 6.80 7.75
N LEU A 20 3.17 5.99 7.34
CA LEU A 20 1.75 6.35 7.39
C LEU A 20 1.25 6.40 8.83
N LEU A 21 1.45 5.33 9.59
CA LEU A 21 0.96 5.21 10.97
C LEU A 21 1.65 6.22 11.88
N SER A 22 2.96 6.38 11.76
CA SER A 22 3.71 7.33 12.59
C SER A 22 3.34 8.79 12.30
N ALA A 23 2.97 9.15 11.07
CA ALA A 23 2.48 10.50 10.76
C ALA A 23 1.12 10.77 11.41
N ILE A 24 0.19 9.81 11.38
CA ILE A 24 -1.11 9.97 12.06
C ILE A 24 -0.91 10.13 13.59
N ILE A 25 -0.05 9.30 14.19
CA ILE A 25 0.26 9.38 15.63
C ILE A 25 0.86 10.74 15.97
N GLU A 26 1.78 11.25 15.15
CA GLU A 26 2.38 12.57 15.33
C GLU A 26 1.32 13.67 15.34
N ARG A 27 0.37 13.68 14.37
CA ARG A 27 -0.73 14.67 14.33
C ARG A 27 -1.64 14.60 15.55
N LEU A 28 -1.98 13.40 16.01
CA LEU A 28 -2.76 13.23 17.24
C LEU A 28 -2.04 13.84 18.46
N CYS A 29 -0.74 13.60 18.59
CA CYS A 29 0.06 14.14 19.68
C CYS A 29 0.20 15.67 19.58
N GLU A 30 0.39 16.23 18.39
CA GLU A 30 0.42 17.68 18.15
C GLU A 30 -0.92 18.35 18.51
N ALA A 31 -2.04 17.64 18.32
CA ALA A 31 -3.36 18.09 18.75
C ALA A 31 -3.61 17.90 20.28
N GLY A 32 -2.59 17.48 21.04
CA GLY A 32 -2.68 17.34 22.49
C GLY A 32 -3.32 16.02 22.97
N HIS A 33 -3.36 14.99 22.12
CA HIS A 33 -3.84 13.67 22.51
C HIS A 33 -2.65 12.78 22.96
N SER A 34 -2.90 11.87 23.91
CA SER A 34 -1.95 10.81 24.25
C SER A 34 -2.25 9.55 23.45
N VAL A 35 -1.22 8.85 23.01
CA VAL A 35 -1.37 7.65 22.16
C VAL A 35 -0.74 6.44 22.84
N HIS A 36 -1.51 5.37 22.91
CA HIS A 36 -1.03 4.07 23.34
C HIS A 36 -1.07 3.08 22.17
N ILE A 37 0.02 2.36 21.93
CA ILE A 37 0.15 1.44 20.80
C ILE A 37 0.18 0.00 21.31
N ILE A 38 -0.69 -0.85 20.77
CA ILE A 38 -0.56 -2.30 20.89
C ILE A 38 -0.02 -2.81 19.56
N GLN A 39 1.16 -3.41 19.55
CA GLN A 39 1.86 -3.86 18.35
C GLN A 39 2.47 -5.25 18.49
N LYS A 40 2.78 -5.89 17.36
CA LYS A 40 3.48 -7.17 17.33
C LYS A 40 4.96 -7.00 17.65
N ASP A 41 5.48 -7.93 18.47
CA ASP A 41 6.91 -8.20 18.52
C ASP A 41 7.26 -9.10 17.33
N THR A 42 7.99 -8.57 16.37
CA THR A 42 8.40 -9.31 15.18
C THR A 42 9.90 -9.64 15.18
N GLY A 43 10.60 -9.29 16.28
CA GLY A 43 12.02 -9.57 16.49
C GLY A 43 12.93 -8.82 15.50
N GLY A 44 12.56 -7.60 15.15
CA GLY A 44 13.38 -6.72 14.31
C GLY A 44 14.41 -5.91 15.11
N ASP A 45 15.32 -5.25 14.40
CA ASP A 45 16.43 -4.50 14.99
C ASP A 45 16.13 -3.00 15.20
N LEU A 46 14.95 -2.52 14.74
CA LEU A 46 14.57 -1.12 14.87
C LEU A 46 13.96 -0.81 16.24
N PRO A 47 13.98 0.47 16.67
CA PRO A 47 13.28 0.92 17.85
C PRO A 47 11.79 0.57 17.81
N ILE A 48 11.23 0.16 18.93
CA ILE A 48 9.81 -0.22 19.11
C ILE A 48 8.88 0.99 18.89
N ILE A 49 9.39 2.19 19.14
CA ILE A 49 8.73 3.46 18.83
C ILE A 49 9.68 4.25 17.93
N PRO A 50 9.25 4.71 16.74
CA PRO A 50 10.07 5.55 15.87
C PRO A 50 10.61 6.77 16.63
N GLU A 51 11.89 7.12 16.40
CA GLU A 51 12.59 8.18 17.11
C GLU A 51 11.83 9.51 17.09
N LYS A 52 11.22 9.85 15.95
CA LYS A 52 10.42 11.07 15.79
C LYS A 52 9.22 11.16 16.75
N LEU A 53 8.72 10.03 17.25
CA LEU A 53 7.61 9.97 18.20
C LEU A 53 8.07 10.00 19.66
N SER A 54 9.35 9.84 19.96
CA SER A 54 9.90 9.78 21.32
C SER A 54 9.70 11.07 22.13
N ARG A 55 9.48 12.19 21.46
CA ARG A 55 9.21 13.51 22.08
C ARG A 55 7.77 13.72 22.54
N TYR A 56 6.88 12.80 22.18
CA TYR A 56 5.46 12.90 22.49
C TYR A 56 5.02 11.92 23.58
N ASP A 57 3.81 12.09 24.11
CA ASP A 57 3.18 11.16 25.05
C ASP A 57 2.67 9.92 24.31
N VAL A 58 3.62 9.08 23.90
CA VAL A 58 3.39 7.82 23.20
C VAL A 58 3.92 6.68 24.05
N THR A 59 3.05 5.71 24.33
CA THR A 59 3.40 4.49 25.09
C THR A 59 3.08 3.26 24.24
N THR A 60 3.71 2.11 24.52
CA THR A 60 3.49 0.89 23.73
C THR A 60 3.50 -0.38 24.58
N ASP A 61 2.61 -1.31 24.24
CA ASP A 61 2.68 -2.71 24.62
C ASP A 61 3.06 -3.56 23.39
N VAL A 62 4.17 -4.28 23.52
CA VAL A 62 4.70 -5.16 22.47
C VAL A 62 4.29 -6.59 22.77
N ILE A 63 3.50 -7.18 21.88
CA ILE A 63 2.89 -8.48 22.10
C ILE A 63 3.69 -9.55 21.35
N PRO A 64 4.22 -10.57 22.04
CA PRO A 64 4.94 -11.66 21.40
C PRO A 64 4.15 -12.28 20.25
N TYR A 65 4.75 -12.29 19.05
CA TYR A 65 4.18 -12.84 17.85
C TYR A 65 5.18 -13.74 17.13
N GLN A 66 4.84 -15.00 17.01
CA GLN A 66 5.62 -15.94 16.22
C GLN A 66 4.95 -16.13 14.87
N ALA A 67 5.61 -15.61 13.82
CA ALA A 67 5.14 -15.79 12.46
C ALA A 67 5.17 -17.29 12.09
N ALA A 68 4.05 -17.79 11.60
CA ALA A 68 4.00 -19.13 11.03
C ALA A 68 4.60 -19.13 9.61
N ASP A 69 5.05 -20.30 9.16
CA ASP A 69 5.56 -20.51 7.81
C ASP A 69 4.56 -19.96 6.76
N LYS A 70 5.11 -19.27 5.75
CA LYS A 70 4.32 -18.64 4.68
C LYS A 70 3.41 -19.62 3.94
N GLY A 71 3.78 -20.88 3.84
CA GLY A 71 3.00 -21.96 3.22
C GLY A 71 1.85 -22.48 4.09
N ASN A 72 1.87 -22.26 5.40
CA ASN A 72 0.87 -22.82 6.31
C ASN A 72 -0.22 -21.79 6.67
N PHE A 73 -1.25 -21.73 5.82
CA PHE A 73 -2.38 -20.83 5.97
C PHE A 73 -3.08 -20.93 7.34
N ILE A 74 -3.37 -22.16 7.80
CA ILE A 74 -4.09 -22.39 9.08
C ILE A 74 -3.24 -21.92 10.26
N ALA A 75 -1.97 -22.25 10.30
CA ALA A 75 -1.07 -21.82 11.37
C ALA A 75 -0.96 -20.30 11.45
N ARG A 76 -0.96 -19.60 10.30
CA ARG A 76 -0.97 -18.13 10.24
C ARG A 76 -2.23 -17.55 10.89
N TYR A 77 -3.40 -18.09 10.58
CA TYR A 77 -4.67 -17.61 11.18
C TYR A 77 -4.73 -17.89 12.69
N LEU A 78 -4.23 -19.07 13.13
CA LEU A 78 -4.13 -19.39 14.56
C LEU A 78 -3.16 -18.44 15.30
N ALA A 79 -2.03 -18.09 14.69
CA ALA A 79 -1.10 -17.12 15.24
C ALA A 79 -1.75 -15.71 15.37
N GLU A 80 -2.52 -15.28 14.37
CA GLU A 80 -3.27 -14.02 14.41
C GLU A 80 -4.36 -14.03 15.50
N LEU A 81 -5.11 -15.13 15.64
CA LEU A 81 -6.11 -15.26 16.70
C LEU A 81 -5.47 -15.23 18.09
N LYS A 82 -4.31 -15.89 18.27
CA LYS A 82 -3.54 -15.86 19.51
C LYS A 82 -3.07 -14.43 19.81
N TYR A 83 -2.56 -13.71 18.82
CA TYR A 83 -2.17 -12.31 18.95
C TYR A 83 -3.36 -11.45 19.41
N ILE A 84 -4.49 -11.49 18.70
CA ILE A 84 -5.70 -10.73 19.06
C ILE A 84 -6.15 -11.07 20.50
N ASN A 85 -6.12 -12.34 20.88
CA ASN A 85 -6.52 -12.74 22.22
C ASN A 85 -5.57 -12.22 23.30
N ASN A 86 -4.28 -12.19 23.02
CA ASN A 86 -3.28 -11.63 23.95
C ASN A 86 -3.44 -10.11 24.10
N CYS A 87 -3.71 -9.38 23.00
CA CYS A 87 -3.92 -7.93 23.02
C CYS A 87 -5.09 -7.51 23.95
N LYS A 88 -6.12 -8.35 24.11
CA LYS A 88 -7.28 -8.01 24.95
C LYS A 88 -6.91 -7.68 26.41
N LYS A 89 -5.80 -8.21 26.92
CA LYS A 89 -5.33 -7.96 28.30
C LYS A 89 -4.85 -6.52 28.48
N PHE A 90 -4.38 -5.90 27.40
CA PHE A 90 -3.79 -4.56 27.40
C PHE A 90 -4.80 -3.44 27.07
N ILE A 91 -6.05 -3.78 26.76
CA ILE A 91 -7.10 -2.81 26.55
C ILE A 91 -7.51 -2.24 27.92
N ALA A 92 -7.08 -1.02 28.24
CA ALA A 92 -7.52 -0.31 29.45
C ALA A 92 -8.96 0.23 29.25
N SER A 93 -9.63 0.63 30.36
CA SER A 93 -11.01 1.13 30.33
C SER A 93 -11.15 2.62 30.01
N ASN A 94 -10.05 3.32 29.82
CA ASN A 94 -9.97 4.78 29.73
C ASN A 94 -9.49 5.30 28.36
N TYR A 95 -9.73 4.56 27.29
CA TYR A 95 -9.53 5.06 25.94
C TYR A 95 -10.82 5.72 25.41
N ASP A 96 -10.67 6.91 24.86
CA ASP A 96 -11.75 7.69 24.24
C ASP A 96 -11.95 7.29 22.79
N ALA A 97 -10.86 6.97 22.08
CA ALA A 97 -10.85 6.57 20.69
C ALA A 97 -9.91 5.40 20.41
N VAL A 98 -10.21 4.61 19.39
CA VAL A 98 -9.43 3.43 19.00
C VAL A 98 -9.27 3.40 17.49
N PHE A 99 -8.01 3.36 17.04
CA PHE A 99 -7.65 3.12 15.65
C PHE A 99 -7.27 1.64 15.48
N ILE A 100 -7.86 0.98 14.50
CA ILE A 100 -7.61 -0.44 14.20
C ILE A 100 -7.07 -0.56 12.77
N GLN A 101 -5.84 -1.05 12.65
CA GLN A 101 -5.23 -1.35 11.35
C GLN A 101 -5.91 -2.57 10.71
N SER A 102 -6.10 -2.55 9.39
CA SER A 102 -6.67 -3.68 8.66
C SER A 102 -5.80 -4.94 8.73
N ASN A 103 -6.48 -6.07 8.87
CA ASN A 103 -5.91 -7.42 8.85
C ASN A 103 -7.06 -8.40 8.55
N ASN A 104 -6.77 -9.60 8.07
CA ASN A 104 -7.78 -10.64 7.78
C ASN A 104 -8.75 -10.94 8.94
N LEU A 105 -8.35 -10.69 10.18
CA LEU A 105 -9.13 -10.98 11.39
C LEU A 105 -9.42 -9.73 12.25
N ALA A 106 -9.18 -8.52 11.71
CA ALA A 106 -9.34 -7.27 12.46
C ALA A 106 -10.77 -7.04 12.99
N GLY A 107 -11.81 -7.62 12.36
CA GLY A 107 -13.18 -7.59 12.90
C GLY A 107 -13.29 -8.18 14.31
N PHE A 108 -12.44 -9.14 14.70
CA PHE A 108 -12.39 -9.62 16.08
C PHE A 108 -11.77 -8.61 17.04
N ALA A 109 -10.86 -7.75 16.57
CA ALA A 109 -10.34 -6.64 17.38
C ALA A 109 -11.45 -5.61 17.63
N VAL A 110 -12.21 -5.24 16.60
CA VAL A 110 -13.40 -4.37 16.76
C VAL A 110 -14.38 -4.96 17.76
N LYS A 111 -14.70 -6.27 17.67
CA LYS A 111 -15.57 -6.95 18.64
C LYS A 111 -15.02 -6.87 20.08
N ALA A 112 -13.72 -7.05 20.25
CA ALA A 112 -13.10 -6.97 21.57
C ALA A 112 -13.18 -5.54 22.16
N ILE A 113 -12.97 -4.53 21.31
CA ILE A 113 -13.10 -3.12 21.70
C ILE A 113 -14.55 -2.79 22.07
N ARG A 114 -15.51 -3.11 21.23
CA ARG A 114 -16.94 -2.82 21.53
C ARG A 114 -17.43 -3.48 22.82
N ASN A 115 -16.95 -4.68 23.14
CA ASN A 115 -17.30 -5.36 24.38
C ASN A 115 -16.70 -4.68 25.62
N LYS A 116 -15.50 -4.09 25.51
CA LYS A 116 -14.78 -3.51 26.66
C LYS A 116 -14.95 -1.99 26.76
N LEU A 117 -15.08 -1.32 25.62
CA LEU A 117 -15.16 0.13 25.44
C LEU A 117 -16.33 0.50 24.53
N PRO A 118 -17.58 0.25 24.95
CA PRO A 118 -18.75 0.44 24.07
C PRO A 118 -18.98 1.88 23.61
N LYS A 119 -18.40 2.86 24.31
CA LYS A 119 -18.54 4.29 24.02
C LYS A 119 -17.34 4.90 23.28
N ALA A 120 -16.24 4.16 23.14
CA ALA A 120 -15.06 4.67 22.44
C ALA A 120 -15.37 4.83 20.94
N ILE A 121 -14.84 5.90 20.35
CA ILE A 121 -14.87 6.09 18.89
C ILE A 121 -13.97 5.02 18.26
N VAL A 122 -14.46 4.27 17.29
CA VAL A 122 -13.69 3.21 16.63
C VAL A 122 -13.51 3.55 15.16
N THR A 123 -12.26 3.77 14.76
CA THR A 123 -11.87 3.98 13.37
C THR A 123 -11.17 2.74 12.82
N PHE A 124 -11.70 2.17 11.75
CA PHE A 124 -11.11 1.03 11.06
C PHE A 124 -10.38 1.51 9.80
N ASN A 125 -9.05 1.40 9.79
CA ASN A 125 -8.22 1.80 8.65
C ASN A 125 -8.04 0.63 7.67
N VAL A 126 -8.64 0.73 6.50
CA VAL A 126 -8.69 -0.31 5.46
C VAL A 126 -7.74 0.04 4.33
N GLN A 127 -6.49 -0.45 4.45
CA GLN A 127 -5.46 -0.34 3.39
C GLN A 127 -5.59 -1.45 2.33
N ASP A 128 -6.15 -2.60 2.72
CA ASP A 128 -6.52 -3.72 1.87
C ASP A 128 -7.88 -4.25 2.32
N ILE A 129 -8.75 -4.59 1.38
CA ILE A 129 -10.03 -5.21 1.68
C ILE A 129 -9.86 -6.73 1.72
N PHE A 130 -9.83 -7.27 2.92
CA PHE A 130 -9.77 -8.70 3.14
C PHE A 130 -11.16 -9.34 3.03
N PRO A 131 -11.28 -10.62 2.56
CA PRO A 131 -10.19 -11.56 2.24
C PRO A 131 -9.81 -11.61 0.76
N TYR A 132 -10.06 -10.58 -0.02
CA TYR A 132 -9.82 -10.59 -1.47
C TYR A 132 -8.36 -10.84 -1.83
N ASN A 133 -7.41 -10.32 -1.05
CA ASN A 133 -5.98 -10.59 -1.25
C ASN A 133 -5.65 -12.10 -1.20
N VAL A 134 -6.36 -12.87 -0.38
CA VAL A 134 -6.20 -14.34 -0.27
C VAL A 134 -6.82 -15.06 -1.48
N VAL A 135 -7.86 -14.47 -2.09
CA VAL A 135 -8.44 -14.94 -3.35
C VAL A 135 -7.50 -14.67 -4.51
N PHE A 136 -6.99 -13.46 -4.63
CA PHE A 136 -6.07 -13.07 -5.71
C PHE A 136 -4.73 -13.83 -5.64
N SER A 137 -4.28 -14.22 -4.45
CA SER A 137 -3.12 -15.11 -4.30
C SER A 137 -3.40 -16.56 -4.67
N GLY A 138 -4.64 -16.91 -5.01
CA GLY A 138 -5.07 -18.27 -5.34
C GLY A 138 -5.19 -19.24 -4.13
N THR A 139 -5.07 -18.72 -2.91
CA THR A 139 -5.08 -19.56 -1.69
C THR A 139 -6.49 -20.06 -1.36
N ILE A 140 -7.52 -19.22 -1.57
CA ILE A 140 -8.94 -19.62 -1.40
C ILE A 140 -9.74 -19.19 -2.64
N ARG A 141 -10.87 -19.86 -2.86
CA ARG A 141 -11.80 -19.45 -3.93
C ARG A 141 -12.79 -18.42 -3.42
N LYS A 142 -13.12 -17.41 -4.23
CA LYS A 142 -14.23 -16.49 -3.99
C LYS A 142 -15.52 -17.30 -3.75
N ASN A 143 -16.32 -16.90 -2.77
CA ASN A 143 -17.56 -17.56 -2.35
C ASN A 143 -17.37 -18.97 -1.73
N SER A 144 -16.16 -19.40 -1.43
CA SER A 144 -15.96 -20.58 -0.60
C SER A 144 -16.43 -20.35 0.84
N VAL A 145 -16.67 -21.42 1.61
CA VAL A 145 -17.03 -21.30 3.03
C VAL A 145 -16.02 -20.45 3.80
N MET A 146 -14.72 -20.69 3.54
CA MET A 146 -13.66 -19.90 4.18
C MET A 146 -13.75 -18.42 3.80
N PHE A 147 -13.98 -18.09 2.52
CA PHE A 147 -14.19 -16.72 2.08
C PHE A 147 -15.37 -16.08 2.83
N CYS A 148 -16.52 -16.76 2.88
CA CYS A 148 -17.73 -16.23 3.54
C CYS A 148 -17.49 -15.98 5.04
N VAL A 149 -16.77 -16.85 5.73
CA VAL A 149 -16.44 -16.68 7.15
C VAL A 149 -15.53 -15.46 7.35
N LEU A 150 -14.44 -15.35 6.57
CA LEU A 150 -13.50 -14.23 6.67
C LEU A 150 -14.17 -12.89 6.27
N ALA A 151 -14.94 -12.87 5.21
CA ALA A 151 -15.72 -11.70 4.80
C ALA A 151 -16.73 -11.29 5.88
N GLY A 152 -17.41 -12.26 6.52
CA GLY A 152 -18.31 -12.00 7.64
C GLY A 152 -17.61 -11.34 8.84
N ILE A 153 -16.37 -11.75 9.15
CA ILE A 153 -15.55 -11.13 10.19
C ILE A 153 -15.24 -9.66 9.82
N GLN A 154 -14.88 -9.40 8.57
CA GLN A 154 -14.58 -8.04 8.11
C GLN A 154 -15.82 -7.15 8.11
N ARG A 155 -16.95 -7.61 7.56
CA ARG A 155 -18.22 -6.87 7.59
C ARG A 155 -18.66 -6.54 9.01
N TYR A 156 -18.47 -7.47 9.96
CA TYR A 156 -18.69 -7.16 11.37
C TYR A 156 -17.85 -5.97 11.82
N GLY A 157 -16.54 -5.94 11.45
CA GLY A 157 -15.64 -4.85 11.75
C GLY A 157 -16.13 -3.52 11.18
N TYR A 158 -16.43 -3.48 9.88
CA TYR A 158 -16.92 -2.27 9.21
C TYR A 158 -18.22 -1.75 9.82
N LYS A 159 -19.19 -2.64 10.02
CA LYS A 159 -20.52 -2.29 10.58
C LYS A 159 -20.45 -1.73 11.99
N HIS A 160 -19.51 -2.23 12.83
CA HIS A 160 -19.40 -1.84 14.24
C HIS A 160 -18.31 -0.82 14.49
N SER A 161 -17.67 -0.28 13.47
CA SER A 161 -16.82 0.91 13.55
C SER A 161 -17.68 2.17 13.34
N ASP A 162 -17.26 3.28 13.95
CA ASP A 162 -17.90 4.58 13.72
C ASP A 162 -17.40 5.18 12.40
N HIS A 163 -16.11 5.02 12.12
CA HIS A 163 -15.46 5.46 10.88
C HIS A 163 -14.68 4.33 10.21
N VAL A 164 -14.65 4.35 8.90
CA VAL A 164 -13.85 3.46 8.05
C VAL A 164 -13.04 4.32 7.10
N ILE A 165 -11.72 4.32 7.24
CA ILE A 165 -10.82 5.03 6.33
C ILE A 165 -10.33 4.05 5.26
N THR A 166 -10.43 4.42 3.99
CA THR A 166 -9.86 3.68 2.86
C THR A 166 -9.08 4.60 1.94
N ILE A 167 -8.40 4.05 0.92
CA ILE A 167 -7.37 4.75 0.16
C ILE A 167 -7.70 5.00 -1.32
N SER A 168 -8.90 4.63 -1.76
CA SER A 168 -9.39 4.97 -3.10
C SER A 168 -10.91 4.92 -3.20
N GLU A 169 -11.45 5.59 -4.20
CA GLU A 169 -12.89 5.57 -4.52
C GLU A 169 -13.35 4.17 -4.92
N ASP A 170 -12.51 3.41 -5.62
CA ASP A 170 -12.80 2.02 -6.02
C ASP A 170 -12.96 1.12 -4.78
N MET A 171 -12.11 1.32 -3.77
CA MET A 171 -12.20 0.59 -2.52
C MET A 171 -13.43 1.03 -1.69
N LYS A 172 -13.76 2.33 -1.68
CA LYS A 172 -15.01 2.83 -1.07
C LYS A 172 -16.23 2.14 -1.68
N ASP A 173 -16.30 2.08 -3.00
CA ASP A 173 -17.41 1.40 -3.69
C ASP A 173 -17.51 -0.08 -3.29
N THR A 174 -16.38 -0.76 -3.15
CA THR A 174 -16.33 -2.17 -2.72
C THR A 174 -16.83 -2.34 -1.28
N LEU A 175 -16.41 -1.45 -0.36
CA LEU A 175 -16.86 -1.47 1.03
C LEU A 175 -18.37 -1.21 1.15
N VAL A 176 -18.90 -0.27 0.37
CA VAL A 176 -20.34 0.04 0.33
C VAL A 176 -21.12 -1.14 -0.28
N ALA A 177 -20.61 -1.77 -1.32
CA ALA A 177 -21.22 -2.98 -1.89
C ALA A 177 -21.19 -4.18 -0.91
N ASP A 178 -20.22 -4.20 0.01
CA ASP A 178 -20.11 -5.16 1.13
C ASP A 178 -20.91 -4.71 2.39
N GLU A 179 -21.96 -3.90 2.20
CA GLU A 179 -22.93 -3.47 3.22
C GLU A 179 -22.38 -2.48 4.28
N THR A 180 -21.27 -1.79 4.00
CA THR A 180 -20.81 -0.70 4.85
C THR A 180 -21.60 0.57 4.54
N GLU A 181 -22.06 1.28 5.57
CA GLU A 181 -22.77 2.54 5.42
C GLU A 181 -21.88 3.58 4.73
N VAL A 182 -22.35 4.20 3.65
CA VAL A 182 -21.57 5.10 2.80
C VAL A 182 -21.01 6.31 3.55
N ASP A 183 -21.76 6.83 4.52
CA ASP A 183 -21.38 8.01 5.30
C ASP A 183 -20.27 7.72 6.34
N LYS A 184 -20.04 6.45 6.63
CA LYS A 184 -18.93 6.03 7.51
C LYS A 184 -17.60 5.87 6.77
N VAL A 185 -17.62 5.80 5.42
CA VAL A 185 -16.44 5.49 4.62
C VAL A 185 -15.81 6.77 4.08
N GLU A 186 -14.63 7.09 4.60
CA GLU A 186 -13.81 8.21 4.15
C GLU A 186 -12.68 7.74 3.25
N VAL A 187 -12.43 8.46 2.15
CA VAL A 187 -11.30 8.21 1.27
C VAL A 187 -10.19 9.18 1.59
N ILE A 188 -9.08 8.64 2.09
CA ILE A 188 -7.85 9.39 2.33
C ILE A 188 -6.71 8.66 1.60
N TYR A 189 -6.18 9.25 0.54
CA TYR A 189 -5.07 8.65 -0.19
C TYR A 189 -3.83 8.54 0.69
N ASN A 190 -3.06 7.49 0.50
CA ASN A 190 -1.74 7.39 1.08
C ASN A 190 -0.84 8.52 0.57
N TRP A 191 0.16 8.85 1.34
CA TRP A 191 1.12 9.94 1.09
C TRP A 191 2.55 9.41 0.95
N SER A 192 3.44 10.28 0.49
CA SER A 192 4.87 10.03 0.47
C SER A 192 5.52 10.51 1.79
N TYR A 193 6.83 10.69 1.79
CA TYR A 193 7.60 11.08 2.98
C TYR A 193 7.65 12.59 3.21
N GLN A 194 7.06 13.39 2.33
CA GLN A 194 7.06 14.85 2.38
C GLN A 194 5.81 15.43 1.71
N ASP A 195 5.53 16.73 1.95
CA ASP A 195 4.37 17.44 1.38
C ASP A 195 4.59 17.92 -0.05
N GLU A 196 5.84 18.27 -0.37
CA GLU A 196 6.18 18.81 -1.69
C GLU A 196 6.69 17.69 -2.63
N PRO A 197 6.45 17.81 -3.93
CA PRO A 197 7.09 16.94 -4.90
C PRO A 197 8.61 16.97 -4.80
N TYR A 198 9.25 15.86 -5.20
CA TYR A 198 10.70 15.79 -5.24
C TYR A 198 11.24 16.62 -6.42
N GLU A 199 12.19 17.50 -6.12
CA GLU A 199 12.90 18.35 -7.08
C GLU A 199 14.41 18.17 -6.92
N ASN A 200 15.15 18.24 -8.05
CA ASN A 200 16.61 18.18 -8.06
C ASN A 200 17.21 16.98 -7.29
N VAL A 201 16.58 15.80 -7.42
CA VAL A 201 17.01 14.58 -6.74
C VAL A 201 18.40 14.18 -7.23
N ASP A 202 19.33 13.94 -6.29
CA ASP A 202 20.63 13.35 -6.63
C ASP A 202 20.44 11.90 -7.07
N LEU A 203 20.74 11.62 -8.34
CA LEU A 203 20.61 10.30 -8.95
C LEU A 203 21.87 9.44 -8.82
N ALA A 204 22.98 9.98 -8.32
CA ALA A 204 24.25 9.27 -8.20
C ALA A 204 24.14 7.92 -7.46
N PRO A 205 23.35 7.80 -6.36
CA PRO A 205 23.23 6.54 -5.64
C PRO A 205 22.71 5.36 -6.48
N VAL A 206 21.91 5.64 -7.53
CA VAL A 206 21.29 4.61 -8.38
C VAL A 206 21.76 4.64 -9.83
N ALA A 207 22.74 5.50 -10.17
CA ALA A 207 23.23 5.66 -11.55
C ALA A 207 23.74 4.36 -12.17
N HIS A 208 24.26 3.43 -11.35
CA HIS A 208 24.75 2.13 -11.80
C HIS A 208 23.61 1.16 -12.22
N VAL A 209 22.38 1.43 -11.84
CA VAL A 209 21.19 0.63 -12.19
C VAL A 209 20.70 0.97 -13.60
N PHE A 210 20.73 2.25 -13.96
CA PHE A 210 20.11 2.80 -15.16
C PHE A 210 21.03 2.80 -16.38
N LYS A 211 20.43 2.73 -17.57
CA LYS A 211 21.14 2.78 -18.85
C LYS A 211 21.09 4.19 -19.41
N LYS A 212 22.25 4.86 -19.45
CA LYS A 212 22.37 6.30 -19.79
C LYS A 212 21.80 6.67 -21.16
N ASP A 213 21.96 5.80 -22.16
CA ASP A 213 21.60 6.08 -23.54
C ASP A 213 20.28 5.43 -23.95
N TYR A 214 19.48 4.99 -22.97
CA TYR A 214 18.19 4.32 -23.19
C TYR A 214 17.06 5.05 -22.47
N PHE A 215 15.86 4.90 -23.01
CA PHE A 215 14.62 5.25 -22.31
C PHE A 215 14.32 4.18 -21.26
N ASN A 216 14.40 4.55 -20.00
CA ASN A 216 14.34 3.64 -18.86
C ASN A 216 12.90 3.46 -18.37
N VAL A 217 12.31 2.31 -18.63
CA VAL A 217 11.00 1.89 -18.14
C VAL A 217 11.18 1.14 -16.81
N VAL A 218 10.57 1.62 -15.74
CA VAL A 218 10.87 1.16 -14.37
C VAL A 218 9.66 0.59 -13.67
N TYR A 219 9.85 -0.59 -13.10
CA TYR A 219 9.04 -1.14 -12.03
C TYR A 219 9.91 -1.29 -10.78
N ALA A 220 9.49 -0.74 -9.64
CA ALA A 220 10.17 -1.01 -8.37
C ALA A 220 9.17 -1.38 -7.27
N GLY A 221 9.45 -2.47 -6.52
CA GLY A 221 8.65 -2.94 -5.40
C GLY A 221 8.57 -4.46 -5.26
N ASN A 222 7.58 -4.93 -4.48
CA ASN A 222 7.35 -6.36 -4.29
C ASN A 222 6.94 -7.04 -5.61
N ILE A 223 7.53 -8.21 -5.90
CA ILE A 223 7.25 -9.01 -7.10
C ILE A 223 6.39 -10.21 -6.68
N GLY A 224 5.11 -9.95 -6.47
CA GLY A 224 4.10 -10.96 -6.17
C GLY A 224 3.09 -11.12 -7.30
N VAL A 225 2.16 -12.08 -7.14
CA VAL A 225 1.14 -12.38 -8.15
C VAL A 225 0.24 -11.17 -8.44
N MET A 226 -0.19 -10.47 -7.39
CA MET A 226 -1.13 -9.35 -7.53
C MET A 226 -0.53 -8.13 -8.26
N GLN A 227 0.78 -7.98 -8.24
CA GLN A 227 1.50 -6.87 -8.86
C GLN A 227 1.62 -6.99 -10.38
N ASN A 228 1.22 -8.10 -10.98
CA ASN A 228 1.13 -8.28 -12.44
C ASN A 228 2.38 -7.83 -13.23
N VAL A 229 3.57 -8.08 -12.70
CA VAL A 229 4.82 -7.72 -13.39
C VAL A 229 4.97 -8.49 -14.72
N ASP A 230 4.22 -9.55 -14.90
CA ASP A 230 4.12 -10.31 -16.16
C ASP A 230 3.79 -9.42 -17.35
N ILE A 231 2.93 -8.40 -17.21
CA ILE A 231 2.58 -7.50 -18.31
C ILE A 231 3.79 -6.72 -18.84
N ILE A 232 4.73 -6.39 -17.93
CA ILE A 232 5.98 -5.71 -18.30
C ILE A 232 6.90 -6.67 -19.09
N ILE A 233 6.94 -7.95 -18.71
CA ILE A 233 7.71 -8.95 -19.45
C ILE A 233 7.13 -9.18 -20.85
N GLU A 234 5.80 -9.23 -20.98
CA GLU A 234 5.15 -9.36 -22.28
C GLU A 234 5.36 -8.09 -23.15
N ALA A 235 5.29 -6.89 -22.56
CA ALA A 235 5.62 -5.64 -23.25
C ALA A 235 7.10 -5.63 -23.71
N ALA A 236 8.04 -6.01 -22.82
CA ALA A 236 9.45 -6.09 -23.16
C ALA A 236 9.73 -7.12 -24.29
N LYS A 237 8.95 -8.22 -24.34
CA LYS A 237 9.01 -9.18 -25.45
C LYS A 237 8.58 -8.56 -26.78
N LEU A 238 7.51 -7.76 -26.76
CA LEU A 238 7.04 -7.04 -27.96
C LEU A 238 8.06 -5.99 -28.43
N MET A 239 8.81 -5.40 -27.50
CA MET A 239 9.84 -4.37 -27.74
C MET A 239 11.27 -4.93 -27.70
N LYS A 240 11.48 -6.24 -27.87
CA LYS A 240 12.82 -6.87 -27.73
C LYS A 240 13.84 -6.41 -28.79
N ASP A 241 13.35 -5.91 -29.92
CA ASP A 241 14.17 -5.42 -31.03
C ASP A 241 14.24 -3.87 -31.04
N ASP A 242 13.62 -3.21 -30.04
CA ASP A 242 13.70 -1.77 -29.82
C ASP A 242 15.01 -1.42 -29.10
N ASN A 243 15.89 -0.72 -29.82
CA ASN A 243 17.24 -0.43 -29.31
C ASN A 243 17.30 0.80 -28.40
N ASP A 244 16.19 1.53 -28.24
CA ASP A 244 16.15 2.79 -27.50
C ASP A 244 15.52 2.63 -26.12
N VAL A 245 14.92 1.45 -25.79
CA VAL A 245 14.18 1.22 -24.55
C VAL A 245 14.83 0.13 -23.71
N TRP A 246 14.95 0.37 -22.41
CA TRP A 246 15.43 -0.60 -21.43
C TRP A 246 14.48 -0.74 -20.25
N PHE A 247 14.16 -1.97 -19.90
CA PHE A 247 13.27 -2.30 -18.78
C PHE A 247 14.06 -2.61 -17.51
N HIS A 248 13.64 -2.05 -16.38
CA HIS A 248 14.23 -2.30 -15.06
C HIS A 248 13.17 -2.85 -14.12
N ILE A 249 13.37 -4.09 -13.65
CA ILE A 249 12.57 -4.73 -12.63
C ILE A 249 13.36 -4.73 -11.33
N ILE A 250 12.99 -3.85 -10.40
CA ILE A 250 13.72 -3.64 -9.14
C ILE A 250 12.86 -4.15 -7.97
N GLY A 251 13.32 -5.20 -7.30
CA GLY A 251 12.56 -5.74 -6.18
C GLY A 251 12.80 -7.22 -5.93
N ASN A 252 12.11 -7.73 -4.89
CA ASN A 252 12.10 -9.14 -4.56
C ASN A 252 10.65 -9.61 -4.38
N GLY A 253 10.44 -10.92 -4.43
CA GLY A 253 9.14 -11.52 -4.20
C GLY A 253 9.08 -12.95 -4.74
N VAL A 254 8.03 -13.67 -4.36
CA VAL A 254 7.87 -15.10 -4.69
C VAL A 254 7.73 -15.38 -6.20
N TYR A 255 7.49 -14.35 -6.99
CA TYR A 255 7.25 -14.48 -8.43
C TYR A 255 8.48 -14.10 -9.28
N ARG A 256 9.55 -13.58 -8.65
CA ARG A 256 10.72 -13.05 -9.35
C ARG A 256 11.41 -14.09 -10.24
N GLU A 257 11.77 -15.24 -9.70
CA GLU A 257 12.49 -16.30 -10.46
C GLU A 257 11.72 -16.74 -11.71
N LYS A 258 10.39 -16.82 -11.60
CA LYS A 258 9.53 -17.15 -12.74
C LYS A 258 9.60 -16.09 -13.85
N LEU A 259 9.66 -14.80 -13.49
CA LEU A 259 9.77 -13.71 -14.45
C LEU A 259 11.14 -13.67 -15.12
N GLU A 260 12.22 -13.89 -14.36
CA GLU A 260 13.59 -13.99 -14.89
C GLU A 260 13.72 -15.14 -15.89
N LEU A 261 13.16 -16.32 -15.55
CA LEU A 261 13.13 -17.46 -16.45
C LEU A 261 12.36 -17.14 -17.73
N ARG A 262 11.16 -16.54 -17.64
CA ARG A 262 10.34 -16.17 -18.78
C ARG A 262 11.03 -15.14 -19.67
N ALA A 263 11.69 -14.14 -19.12
CA ALA A 263 12.45 -13.17 -19.89
C ALA A 263 13.59 -13.83 -20.68
N SER A 264 14.27 -14.79 -20.05
CA SER A 264 15.31 -15.60 -20.71
C SER A 264 14.76 -16.46 -21.84
N GLU A 265 13.64 -17.16 -21.61
CA GLU A 265 12.96 -18.01 -22.62
C GLU A 265 12.50 -17.19 -23.83
N TYR A 266 12.07 -15.95 -23.62
CA TYR A 266 11.68 -15.03 -24.70
C TYR A 266 12.87 -14.38 -25.41
N GLY A 267 14.10 -14.56 -24.88
CA GLY A 267 15.31 -13.98 -25.44
C GLY A 267 15.35 -12.45 -25.32
N ILE A 268 14.71 -11.88 -24.31
CA ILE A 268 14.68 -10.44 -24.07
C ILE A 268 16.05 -9.99 -23.57
N LYS A 269 16.69 -9.05 -24.27
CA LYS A 269 18.02 -8.54 -23.96
C LYS A 269 18.02 -7.16 -23.33
N ASN A 270 16.96 -6.38 -23.53
CA ASN A 270 16.77 -5.02 -23.05
C ASN A 270 16.00 -4.98 -21.70
N ILE A 271 16.31 -5.92 -20.80
CA ILE A 271 15.73 -6.00 -19.46
C ILE A 271 16.80 -6.29 -18.42
N SER A 272 16.65 -5.70 -17.24
CA SER A 272 17.51 -5.94 -16.06
C SER A 272 16.66 -6.21 -14.83
N PHE A 273 17.11 -7.18 -14.01
CA PHE A 273 16.50 -7.49 -12.71
C PHE A 273 17.47 -7.08 -11.59
N TRP A 274 16.99 -6.25 -10.67
CA TRP A 274 17.76 -5.75 -9.54
C TRP A 274 17.12 -6.20 -8.22
N PRO A 275 17.91 -6.43 -7.16
CA PRO A 275 17.36 -6.74 -5.85
C PRO A 275 16.53 -5.57 -5.29
N MET A 276 15.75 -5.86 -4.26
CA MET A 276 15.06 -4.82 -3.48
C MET A 276 16.08 -3.82 -2.96
N GLN A 277 15.80 -2.54 -3.18
CA GLN A 277 16.63 -1.45 -2.68
C GLN A 277 16.09 -0.95 -1.33
N PRO A 278 16.92 -0.30 -0.52
CA PRO A 278 16.49 0.38 0.69
C PRO A 278 15.32 1.35 0.42
N PRO A 279 14.34 1.44 1.33
CA PRO A 279 13.16 2.30 1.14
C PRO A 279 13.49 3.77 0.86
N GLU A 280 14.60 4.27 1.42
CA GLU A 280 15.08 5.64 1.26
C GLU A 280 15.49 5.96 -0.19
N LEU A 281 15.85 4.93 -0.96
CA LEU A 281 16.18 5.07 -2.38
C LEU A 281 14.97 5.04 -3.30
N ALA A 282 13.76 4.76 -2.80
CA ALA A 282 12.57 4.71 -3.65
C ALA A 282 12.32 6.02 -4.41
N PRO A 283 12.37 7.22 -3.80
CA PRO A 283 12.24 8.46 -4.54
C PRO A 283 13.33 8.66 -5.60
N VAL A 284 14.57 8.23 -5.30
CA VAL A 284 15.70 8.35 -6.23
C VAL A 284 15.48 7.46 -7.45
N ILE A 285 15.05 6.21 -7.24
CA ILE A 285 14.75 5.24 -8.30
C ILE A 285 13.62 5.76 -9.20
N TYR A 286 12.50 6.21 -8.61
CA TYR A 286 11.37 6.72 -9.40
C TYR A 286 11.71 8.02 -10.12
N SER A 287 12.59 8.87 -9.56
CA SER A 287 13.08 10.09 -10.23
C SER A 287 14.07 9.81 -11.35
N ALA A 288 14.80 8.70 -11.29
CA ALA A 288 15.74 8.28 -12.33
C ALA A 288 15.06 7.63 -13.55
N ALA A 289 13.81 7.21 -13.42
CA ALA A 289 13.02 6.63 -14.50
C ALA A 289 12.64 7.67 -15.56
N ASP A 290 12.54 7.26 -16.82
CA ASP A 290 11.87 8.04 -17.85
C ASP A 290 10.36 7.81 -17.79
N VAL A 291 9.93 6.59 -17.40
CA VAL A 291 8.55 6.24 -17.08
C VAL A 291 8.48 5.18 -15.97
N ASN A 292 7.59 5.37 -15.02
CA ASN A 292 7.27 4.40 -13.98
C ASN A 292 6.03 3.59 -14.35
N VAL A 293 6.07 2.27 -14.23
CA VAL A 293 4.92 1.39 -14.49
C VAL A 293 4.39 0.83 -13.18
N ILE A 294 3.09 0.98 -12.95
CA ILE A 294 2.38 0.48 -11.77
C ILE A 294 1.30 -0.51 -12.23
N PRO A 295 1.64 -1.79 -12.34
CA PRO A 295 0.68 -2.80 -12.77
C PRO A 295 0.01 -3.49 -11.60
N LEU A 296 -1.22 -3.95 -11.81
CA LEU A 296 -1.98 -4.86 -10.96
C LEU A 296 -2.73 -5.87 -11.84
N ILE A 297 -2.95 -7.08 -11.34
CA ILE A 297 -3.90 -7.98 -12.01
C ILE A 297 -5.31 -7.40 -11.94
N LYS A 298 -6.16 -7.81 -12.87
CA LYS A 298 -7.55 -7.35 -13.00
C LYS A 298 -8.30 -7.36 -11.68
N ASP A 299 -9.07 -6.31 -11.44
CA ASP A 299 -9.93 -6.10 -10.26
C ASP A 299 -9.20 -5.89 -8.91
N VAL A 300 -7.87 -6.01 -8.81
CA VAL A 300 -7.16 -5.77 -7.53
C VAL A 300 -7.32 -4.33 -7.07
N TYR A 301 -7.38 -3.34 -7.98
CA TYR A 301 -7.59 -1.94 -7.63
C TYR A 301 -8.89 -1.69 -6.84
N LYS A 302 -9.88 -2.58 -6.95
CA LYS A 302 -11.14 -2.53 -6.17
C LYS A 302 -10.92 -2.85 -4.69
N THR A 303 -9.79 -3.45 -4.34
CA THR A 303 -9.54 -3.97 -2.97
C THR A 303 -8.21 -3.57 -2.37
N ALA A 304 -7.31 -3.00 -3.17
CA ALA A 304 -6.00 -2.54 -2.74
C ALA A 304 -5.45 -1.51 -3.74
N LEU A 305 -4.63 -0.57 -3.25
CA LEU A 305 -3.89 0.36 -4.08
C LEU A 305 -2.39 0.26 -3.76
N PRO A 306 -1.49 0.21 -4.77
CA PRO A 306 -0.06 0.12 -4.52
C PRO A 306 0.47 1.30 -3.69
N SER A 307 1.11 1.01 -2.56
CA SER A 307 1.65 2.03 -1.64
C SER A 307 2.68 2.96 -2.30
N LYS A 308 3.37 2.51 -3.34
CA LYS A 308 4.34 3.29 -4.12
C LYS A 308 3.72 4.46 -4.90
N THR A 309 2.41 4.46 -5.13
CA THR A 309 1.71 5.40 -6.00
C THR A 309 1.96 6.87 -5.60
N ALA A 310 1.85 7.19 -4.32
CA ALA A 310 2.09 8.55 -3.84
C ALA A 310 3.54 9.01 -4.09
N THR A 311 4.52 8.15 -3.84
CA THR A 311 5.94 8.47 -4.09
C THR A 311 6.23 8.62 -5.59
N CYS A 312 5.65 7.78 -6.46
CA CYS A 312 5.78 7.94 -7.91
C CYS A 312 5.22 9.27 -8.39
N LEU A 313 4.03 9.68 -7.88
CA LEU A 313 3.42 10.97 -8.19
C LEU A 313 4.28 12.15 -7.71
N ALA A 314 4.87 12.02 -6.50
CA ALA A 314 5.78 13.02 -5.95
C ALA A 314 7.06 13.21 -6.80
N CYS A 315 7.53 12.17 -7.48
CA CYS A 315 8.72 12.23 -8.35
C CYS A 315 8.45 12.90 -9.70
N GLN A 316 7.22 13.25 -10.02
CA GLN A 316 6.83 14.05 -11.21
C GLN A 316 7.30 13.44 -12.55
N LYS A 317 7.57 12.14 -12.57
CA LYS A 317 7.87 11.40 -13.80
C LYS A 317 6.60 10.80 -14.41
N PRO A 318 6.55 10.58 -15.72
CA PRO A 318 5.44 9.87 -16.34
C PRO A 318 5.13 8.55 -15.64
N ILE A 319 3.84 8.26 -15.46
CA ILE A 319 3.36 7.03 -14.84
C ILE A 319 2.38 6.34 -15.78
N ILE A 320 2.57 5.04 -15.97
CA ILE A 320 1.58 4.19 -16.64
C ILE A 320 0.99 3.25 -15.59
N PHE A 321 -0.31 3.37 -15.35
CA PHE A 321 -1.09 2.45 -14.55
C PHE A 321 -1.65 1.34 -15.44
N ALA A 322 -1.14 0.12 -15.33
CA ALA A 322 -1.70 -1.06 -15.97
C ALA A 322 -2.62 -1.80 -14.99
N ILE A 323 -3.79 -1.22 -14.72
CA ILE A 323 -4.72 -1.64 -13.66
C ILE A 323 -6.16 -1.86 -14.16
N GLY A 324 -6.50 -1.37 -15.36
CA GLY A 324 -7.83 -1.41 -15.95
C GLY A 324 -8.42 -0.01 -16.14
N MET A 325 -9.03 0.21 -17.29
CA MET A 325 -9.62 1.51 -17.67
C MET A 325 -10.85 1.90 -16.87
N ASP A 326 -11.51 0.95 -16.21
CA ASP A 326 -12.69 1.17 -15.37
C ASP A 326 -12.35 1.60 -13.93
N SER A 327 -11.06 1.65 -13.53
CA SER A 327 -10.64 2.16 -12.23
C SER A 327 -10.94 3.66 -12.10
N LYS A 328 -11.75 4.04 -11.12
CA LYS A 328 -12.04 5.45 -10.78
C LYS A 328 -10.76 6.20 -10.40
N PHE A 329 -9.90 5.55 -9.61
CA PHE A 329 -8.59 6.10 -9.24
C PHE A 329 -7.72 6.31 -10.48
N GLY A 330 -7.64 5.31 -11.37
CA GLY A 330 -6.90 5.40 -12.64
C GLY A 330 -7.41 6.54 -13.51
N GLN A 331 -8.72 6.65 -13.73
CA GLN A 331 -9.35 7.72 -14.49
C GLN A 331 -9.08 9.11 -13.89
N LYS A 332 -9.09 9.22 -12.55
CA LYS A 332 -8.76 10.47 -11.86
C LYS A 332 -7.29 10.85 -12.08
N CYS A 333 -6.37 9.89 -11.97
CA CYS A 333 -4.94 10.12 -12.25
C CYS A 333 -4.71 10.50 -13.72
N MET A 334 -5.40 9.88 -14.66
CA MET A 334 -5.34 10.24 -16.07
C MET A 334 -5.78 11.68 -16.32
N LYS A 335 -6.91 12.07 -15.75
CA LYS A 335 -7.50 13.40 -15.93
C LYS A 335 -6.72 14.51 -15.23
N GLU A 336 -6.34 14.29 -13.96
CA GLU A 336 -5.82 15.34 -13.07
C GLU A 336 -4.30 15.27 -12.87
N ALA A 337 -3.67 14.11 -13.08
CA ALA A 337 -2.22 13.93 -12.91
C ALA A 337 -1.48 13.71 -14.23
N GLY A 338 -2.18 13.57 -15.36
CA GLY A 338 -1.57 13.31 -16.66
C GLY A 338 -0.94 11.92 -16.80
N CYS A 339 -1.39 10.95 -16.00
CA CYS A 339 -0.93 9.58 -16.09
C CYS A 339 -1.57 8.85 -17.27
N SER A 340 -0.90 7.84 -17.82
CA SER A 340 -1.53 6.89 -18.73
C SER A 340 -2.19 5.77 -17.94
N VAL A 341 -3.34 5.29 -18.40
CA VAL A 341 -4.02 4.10 -17.84
C VAL A 341 -4.26 3.13 -18.97
N VAL A 342 -3.93 1.86 -18.78
CA VAL A 342 -4.10 0.79 -19.75
C VAL A 342 -4.73 -0.44 -19.09
N GLU A 343 -5.28 -1.34 -19.90
CA GLU A 343 -5.82 -2.60 -19.40
C GLU A 343 -4.72 -3.49 -18.81
N SER A 344 -5.07 -4.21 -17.75
CA SER A 344 -4.12 -5.02 -16.98
C SER A 344 -3.62 -6.29 -17.70
N ASP A 345 -4.28 -6.68 -18.80
CA ASP A 345 -4.03 -7.88 -19.58
C ASP A 345 -3.72 -7.58 -21.07
N HIS A 346 -3.46 -6.30 -21.39
CA HIS A 346 -3.14 -5.80 -22.74
C HIS A 346 -1.72 -5.22 -22.81
N PRO A 347 -0.68 -6.05 -23.01
CA PRO A 347 0.70 -5.57 -23.11
C PRO A 347 0.96 -4.68 -24.33
N ASP A 348 0.19 -4.81 -25.40
CA ASP A 348 0.18 -3.94 -26.58
C ASP A 348 -0.20 -2.50 -26.22
N GLU A 349 -1.21 -2.28 -25.37
CA GLU A 349 -1.58 -0.94 -24.89
C GLU A 349 -0.45 -0.34 -24.01
N LEU A 350 0.24 -1.17 -23.21
CA LEU A 350 1.40 -0.72 -22.44
C LEU A 350 2.54 -0.27 -23.38
N VAL A 351 2.81 -1.01 -24.44
CA VAL A 351 3.81 -0.65 -25.47
C VAL A 351 3.44 0.67 -26.15
N GLU A 352 2.18 0.85 -26.55
CA GLU A 352 1.71 2.10 -27.15
C GLU A 352 1.88 3.29 -26.19
N ALA A 353 1.55 3.12 -24.90
CA ALA A 353 1.72 4.15 -23.87
C ALA A 353 3.21 4.51 -23.67
N ILE A 354 4.11 3.52 -23.68
CA ILE A 354 5.56 3.74 -23.60
C ILE A 354 6.03 4.56 -24.82
N HIS A 355 5.63 4.18 -26.03
CA HIS A 355 6.01 4.89 -27.26
C HIS A 355 5.50 6.32 -27.30
N LYS A 356 4.27 6.60 -26.83
CA LYS A 356 3.73 7.96 -26.74
C LYS A 356 4.59 8.84 -25.84
N ILE A 357 5.00 8.34 -24.67
CA ILE A 357 5.86 9.07 -23.74
C ILE A 357 7.28 9.25 -24.30
N LEU A 358 7.85 8.22 -24.92
CA LEU A 358 9.15 8.26 -25.61
C LEU A 358 9.16 9.34 -26.69
N ASN A 359 8.07 9.49 -27.45
CA ASN A 359 7.91 10.49 -28.51
C ASN A 359 7.55 11.90 -28.01
N GLY A 360 7.62 12.14 -26.68
CA GLY A 360 7.52 13.46 -26.10
C GLY A 360 6.16 13.82 -25.51
N GLU A 361 5.18 12.92 -25.47
CA GLU A 361 3.94 13.14 -24.73
C GLU A 361 4.22 13.10 -23.23
N LYS A 362 4.36 14.27 -22.62
CA LYS A 362 4.55 14.43 -21.16
C LYS A 362 3.51 15.40 -20.61
N ASP A 363 2.95 15.05 -19.47
CA ASP A 363 2.06 15.93 -18.72
C ASP A 363 2.66 16.19 -17.34
N GLU A 364 2.86 17.46 -17.00
CA GLU A 364 3.52 17.87 -15.73
C GLU A 364 2.52 18.08 -14.57
N LYS A 365 1.34 17.49 -14.65
CA LYS A 365 0.29 17.66 -13.62
C LYS A 365 0.48 16.79 -12.37
N ALA A 366 1.34 15.78 -12.42
CA ALA A 366 1.53 14.83 -11.33
C ALA A 366 1.88 15.51 -9.99
N GLY A 367 2.78 16.50 -10.00
CA GLY A 367 3.13 17.27 -8.82
C GLY A 367 1.97 18.07 -8.22
N LYS A 368 1.08 18.63 -9.06
CA LYS A 368 -0.13 19.33 -8.59
C LYS A 368 -1.12 18.36 -7.96
N PHE A 369 -1.30 17.19 -8.58
CA PHE A 369 -2.13 16.12 -8.04
C PHE A 369 -1.60 15.64 -6.69
N PHE A 370 -0.28 15.42 -6.60
CA PHE A 370 0.38 15.01 -5.38
C PHE A 370 0.12 16.00 -4.24
N ARG A 371 0.39 17.30 -4.43
CA ARG A 371 0.11 18.33 -3.40
C ARG A 371 -1.34 18.33 -2.95
N LYS A 372 -2.27 18.17 -3.89
CA LYS A 372 -3.72 18.25 -3.61
C LYS A 372 -4.25 17.03 -2.87
N TYR A 373 -3.71 15.83 -3.13
CA TYR A 373 -4.32 14.59 -2.68
C TYR A 373 -3.43 13.67 -1.86
N CYS A 374 -2.10 13.85 -1.92
CA CYS A 374 -1.13 12.94 -1.31
C CYS A 374 -0.17 13.64 -0.36
N GLY A 375 -0.48 14.83 0.13
CA GLY A 375 0.31 15.55 1.12
C GLY A 375 0.24 14.87 2.49
N ILE A 376 1.39 14.68 3.11
CA ILE A 376 1.50 14.00 4.41
C ILE A 376 0.79 14.79 5.51
N THR A 377 1.00 16.12 5.55
CA THR A 377 0.42 16.99 6.59
C THR A 377 -1.09 17.00 6.54
N GLU A 378 -1.67 17.17 5.37
CA GLU A 378 -3.12 17.26 5.20
C GLU A 378 -3.79 15.90 5.47
N ASN A 379 -3.27 14.81 4.88
CA ASN A 379 -3.93 13.50 4.95
C ASN A 379 -3.76 12.84 6.33
N SER A 380 -2.60 12.99 6.97
CA SER A 380 -2.42 12.55 8.35
C SER A 380 -3.25 13.36 9.34
N GLY A 381 -3.41 14.68 9.09
CA GLY A 381 -4.30 15.56 9.85
C GLY A 381 -5.76 15.15 9.75
N LYS A 382 -6.29 14.96 8.53
CA LYS A 382 -7.65 14.45 8.30
C LYS A 382 -7.88 13.10 8.99
N SER A 383 -6.89 12.19 8.92
CA SER A 383 -6.98 10.90 9.60
C SER A 383 -7.07 11.07 11.11
N ALA A 384 -6.28 11.98 11.70
CA ALA A 384 -6.31 12.27 13.13
C ALA A 384 -7.65 12.89 13.57
N GLU A 385 -8.21 13.80 12.78
CA GLU A 385 -9.54 14.39 13.01
C GLU A 385 -10.64 13.31 13.04
N ILE A 386 -10.67 12.43 12.04
CA ILE A 386 -11.65 11.33 11.96
C ILE A 386 -11.52 10.38 13.16
N ILE A 387 -10.31 10.10 13.63
CA ILE A 387 -10.09 9.22 14.78
C ILE A 387 -10.68 9.82 16.06
N THR A 388 -10.77 11.12 16.15
CA THR A 388 -11.19 11.86 17.37
C THR A 388 -12.56 12.53 17.26
N SER A 389 -13.24 12.42 16.13
CA SER A 389 -14.62 12.95 15.89
C SER A 389 -15.73 11.89 16.19
#